data_351650f431944454d0fc76f00439717b
#
_entry.id   351650f431944454d0fc76f00439717b
#
_cell.length_a   1.000
_cell.length_b   1.000
_cell.length_c   1.000
_cell.angle_alpha   90.00
_cell.angle_beta   90.00
_cell.angle_gamma   90.00
#
_symmetry.space_group_name_H-M   'P 1'
#
loop_
_entity.id
_entity.type
_entity.pdbx_description
1 polymer ?
#
loop_
_entity_poly.entity_id
_entity_poly.type
_entity_poly.pdbx_seq_one_letter_code
_entity_poly.pdbx_strand_id
1 'polypeptide(L)'
;MMLESIKIKMQKFNSLTSIPVYLPIVNIDTDMIIPKQFLKTIKRTGLGKNLFFEMRYDDNGNEIKDFILNQEPHNQSKILIAGKNFGCGSSREHAPWALLDFGITCVISSSYADIFYSNCFKNGILPIILPEEKIKELSEYSKRKEEISI
;
A
#
# COMPACT_ATOMS: atom_id res chain seq x y z
N MET A 1 -25.92 5.46 8.69
CA MET A 1 -24.92 6.43 9.16
C MET A 1 -23.52 5.86 8.97
N MET A 2 -22.84 5.40 10.02
CA MET A 2 -21.52 4.81 9.87
C MET A 2 -21.54 3.58 8.94
N LEU A 3 -22.57 2.77 9.01
CA LEU A 3 -22.74 1.58 8.18
C LEU A 3 -22.91 1.94 6.70
N GLU A 4 -23.63 3.01 6.40
CA GLU A 4 -23.79 3.48 5.03
C GLU A 4 -22.50 4.03 4.45
N SER A 5 -21.70 4.76 5.25
CA SER A 5 -20.39 5.24 4.85
C SER A 5 -19.46 4.10 4.49
N ILE A 6 -19.48 3.03 5.28
CA ILE A 6 -18.68 1.84 5.01
C ILE A 6 -19.14 1.17 3.72
N LYS A 7 -20.46 1.02 3.53
CA LYS A 7 -21.04 0.46 2.31
C LYS A 7 -20.63 1.25 1.07
N ILE A 8 -20.72 2.57 1.12
CA ILE A 8 -20.35 3.43 0.00
C ILE A 8 -18.88 3.26 -0.35
N LYS A 9 -18.00 3.24 0.66
CA LYS A 9 -16.57 3.03 0.45
C LYS A 9 -16.27 1.64 -0.11
N MET A 10 -16.93 0.61 0.43
CA MET A 10 -16.72 -0.77 -0.01
C MET A 10 -17.25 -1.03 -1.42
N GLN A 11 -18.30 -0.33 -1.84
CA GLN A 11 -18.83 -0.45 -3.21
C GLN A 11 -17.80 -0.06 -4.27
N LYS A 12 -16.87 0.83 -3.93
CA LYS A 12 -15.78 1.20 -4.83
C LYS A 12 -14.83 0.05 -5.14
N PHE A 13 -14.85 -0.99 -4.30
CA PHE A 13 -14.00 -2.16 -4.46
C PHE A 13 -14.74 -3.40 -4.98
N ASN A 14 -15.96 -3.20 -5.55
CA ASN A 14 -16.73 -4.31 -6.14
C ASN A 14 -15.97 -5.01 -7.25
N SER A 15 -15.17 -4.28 -8.00
CA SER A 15 -14.22 -4.89 -8.92
C SER A 15 -13.00 -3.99 -9.02
N LEU A 16 -11.85 -4.55 -8.77
CA LEU A 16 -10.57 -3.87 -8.90
C LEU A 16 -9.65 -4.77 -9.70
N THR A 17 -9.20 -4.29 -10.84
CA THR A 17 -8.27 -5.03 -11.71
C THR A 17 -7.00 -4.22 -11.88
N SER A 18 -5.87 -4.85 -11.60
CA SER A 18 -4.56 -4.19 -11.70
C SER A 18 -3.46 -5.24 -11.75
N ILE A 19 -2.34 -4.89 -12.35
CA ILE A 19 -1.11 -5.64 -12.17
C ILE A 19 -0.66 -5.37 -10.73
N PRO A 20 -0.54 -6.40 -9.88
CA PRO A 20 -0.12 -6.17 -8.49
C PRO A 20 1.37 -5.86 -8.42
N VAL A 21 1.78 -5.12 -7.41
CA VAL A 21 3.20 -4.94 -7.09
C VAL A 21 3.52 -5.74 -5.84
N TYR A 22 4.56 -6.56 -5.90
CA TYR A 22 4.99 -7.39 -4.77
C TYR A 22 6.23 -6.80 -4.12
N LEU A 23 6.11 -6.50 -2.84
CA LEU A 23 7.18 -5.96 -2.02
C LEU A 23 7.49 -7.01 -0.94
N PRO A 24 8.49 -7.90 -1.16
CA PRO A 24 8.74 -9.06 -0.29
C PRO A 24 9.48 -8.67 1.00
N ILE A 25 8.92 -7.75 1.74
CA ILE A 25 9.52 -7.24 2.99
C ILE A 25 8.52 -7.50 4.12
N VAL A 26 8.99 -8.14 5.19
CA VAL A 26 8.18 -8.33 6.40
C VAL A 26 8.35 -7.12 7.32
N ASN A 27 7.37 -6.88 8.19
CA ASN A 27 7.42 -5.80 9.18
C ASN A 27 7.60 -4.42 8.55
N ILE A 28 6.94 -4.18 7.42
CA ILE A 28 6.92 -2.84 6.84
C ILE A 28 6.21 -1.93 7.83
N ASP A 29 6.97 -1.07 8.50
CA ASP A 29 6.42 -0.18 9.51
C ASP A 29 5.96 1.16 8.91
N THR A 30 5.25 1.92 9.70
CA THR A 30 4.69 3.20 9.25
C THR A 30 5.76 4.22 8.88
N ASP A 31 6.95 4.14 9.50
CA ASP A 31 8.06 5.02 9.15
C ASP A 31 8.65 4.67 7.78
N MET A 32 8.64 3.39 7.42
CA MET A 32 9.02 2.96 6.07
C MET A 32 8.01 3.42 5.03
N ILE A 33 6.72 3.35 5.37
CA ILE A 33 5.65 3.77 4.46
C ILE A 33 5.72 5.28 4.22
N ILE A 34 5.81 6.05 5.29
CA ILE A 34 5.94 7.50 5.22
C ILE A 34 6.84 8.01 6.34
N PRO A 35 8.07 8.47 6.02
CA PRO A 35 8.99 8.97 7.04
C PRO A 35 8.44 10.18 7.80
N LYS A 36 8.85 10.31 9.04
CA LYS A 36 8.31 11.30 9.97
C LYS A 36 8.49 12.76 9.51
N GLN A 37 9.50 13.05 8.69
CA GLN A 37 9.70 14.41 8.20
C GLN A 37 8.55 14.90 7.31
N PHE A 38 7.71 13.99 6.80
CA PHE A 38 6.56 14.35 5.96
C PHE A 38 5.25 14.43 6.73
N LEU A 39 5.27 14.27 8.05
CA LEU A 39 4.05 14.21 8.87
C LEU A 39 3.52 15.58 9.29
N LYS A 40 4.19 16.65 8.93
CA LYS A 40 3.77 18.01 9.29
C LYS A 40 2.55 18.49 8.51
N THR A 41 2.31 17.91 7.35
CA THR A 41 1.15 18.28 6.54
C THR A 41 -0.13 17.69 7.11
N ILE A 42 -1.21 18.46 7.01
CA ILE A 42 -2.56 17.99 7.31
C ILE A 42 -3.33 17.62 6.04
N LYS A 43 -2.73 17.83 4.87
CA LYS A 43 -3.35 17.50 3.60
C LYS A 43 -3.23 16.00 3.33
N ARG A 44 -4.33 15.41 2.88
CA ARG A 44 -4.36 13.99 2.50
C ARG A 44 -3.76 13.71 1.13
N THR A 45 -3.57 14.75 0.32
CA THR A 45 -3.03 14.64 -1.03
C THR A 45 -1.59 15.13 -1.08
N GLY A 46 -0.83 14.67 -2.07
CA GLY A 46 0.54 15.07 -2.27
C GLY A 46 1.58 14.21 -1.54
N LEU A 47 1.14 13.21 -0.76
CA LEU A 47 2.07 12.35 -0.04
C LEU A 47 2.53 11.13 -0.85
N GLY A 48 1.91 10.87 -2.00
CA GLY A 48 2.28 9.73 -2.84
C GLY A 48 3.72 9.76 -3.31
N LYS A 49 4.23 10.95 -3.59
CA LYS A 49 5.64 11.13 -3.96
C LYS A 49 6.59 10.78 -2.82
N ASN A 50 6.10 10.79 -1.58
CA ASN A 50 6.89 10.48 -0.39
C ASN A 50 6.68 9.05 0.10
N LEU A 51 5.77 8.30 -0.51
CA LEU A 51 5.51 6.89 -0.17
C LEU A 51 6.81 6.09 -0.33
N PHE A 52 7.19 5.34 0.69
CA PHE A 52 8.42 4.55 0.71
C PHE A 52 9.65 5.38 0.30
N PHE A 53 9.70 6.62 0.75
CA PHE A 53 10.66 7.62 0.29
C PHE A 53 12.10 7.13 0.38
N GLU A 54 12.49 6.51 1.49
CA GLU A 54 13.87 6.07 1.69
C GLU A 54 14.27 4.89 0.83
N MET A 55 13.28 4.13 0.34
CA MET A 55 13.55 3.02 -0.58
C MET A 55 13.47 3.44 -2.05
N ARG A 56 12.74 4.51 -2.34
CA ARG A 56 12.51 4.98 -3.70
C ARG A 56 13.53 5.98 -4.18
N TYR A 57 14.17 6.72 -3.28
CA TYR A 57 15.09 7.79 -3.63
C TYR A 57 16.42 7.64 -2.90
N ASP A 58 17.51 8.00 -3.60
CA ASP A 58 18.84 8.05 -2.99
C ASP A 58 19.06 9.35 -2.21
N ASP A 59 20.24 9.51 -1.61
CA ASP A 59 20.58 10.69 -0.82
C ASP A 59 20.59 11.99 -1.63
N ASN A 60 20.70 11.89 -2.95
CA ASN A 60 20.70 13.04 -3.84
C ASN A 60 19.32 13.36 -4.41
N GLY A 61 18.29 12.61 -3.97
CA GLY A 61 16.91 12.81 -4.41
C GLY A 61 16.59 12.18 -5.75
N ASN A 62 17.45 11.33 -6.29
CA ASN A 62 17.23 10.63 -7.55
C ASN A 62 16.50 9.31 -7.29
N GLU A 63 15.62 8.91 -8.20
CA GLU A 63 14.94 7.63 -8.10
C GLU A 63 15.93 6.47 -8.19
N ILE A 64 15.76 5.52 -7.27
CA ILE A 64 16.49 4.25 -7.30
C ILE A 64 15.79 3.37 -8.34
N LYS A 65 16.41 3.21 -9.52
CA LYS A 65 15.78 2.55 -10.67
C LYS A 65 15.47 1.09 -10.43
N ASP A 66 16.22 0.43 -9.56
CA ASP A 66 16.02 -0.99 -9.27
C ASP A 66 14.85 -1.24 -8.31
N PHE A 67 14.32 -0.21 -7.67
CA PHE A 67 13.19 -0.39 -6.77
C PHE A 67 11.90 -0.56 -7.56
N ILE A 68 11.14 -1.62 -7.24
CA ILE A 68 9.98 -2.07 -8.03
C ILE A 68 8.92 -0.97 -8.21
N LEU A 69 8.67 -0.16 -7.20
CA LEU A 69 7.65 0.90 -7.27
C LEU A 69 8.08 2.09 -8.13
N ASN A 70 9.34 2.13 -8.56
CA ASN A 70 9.82 3.13 -9.50
C ASN A 70 9.82 2.62 -10.95
N GLN A 71 9.43 1.37 -11.17
CA GLN A 71 9.48 0.72 -12.47
C GLN A 71 8.09 0.55 -13.07
N GLU A 72 7.96 0.78 -14.38
CA GLU A 72 6.74 0.44 -15.09
C GLU A 72 6.65 -1.08 -15.31
N PRO A 73 5.48 -1.68 -15.23
CA PRO A 73 4.17 -1.08 -14.96
C PRO A 73 3.82 -1.01 -13.48
N HIS A 74 4.70 -1.44 -12.58
CA HIS A 74 4.42 -1.57 -11.16
C HIS A 74 4.22 -0.22 -10.46
N ASN A 75 4.78 0.85 -11.00
CA ASN A 75 4.57 2.20 -10.46
C ASN A 75 3.13 2.71 -10.66
N GLN A 76 2.32 1.99 -11.44
CA GLN A 76 0.91 2.29 -11.66
C GLN A 76 -0.02 1.26 -11.03
N SER A 77 0.52 0.38 -10.21
CA SER A 77 -0.27 -0.65 -9.55
C SER A 77 -1.24 -0.05 -8.54
N LYS A 78 -2.43 -0.63 -8.48
CA LYS A 78 -3.45 -0.29 -7.48
C LYS A 78 -3.48 -1.30 -6.33
N ILE A 79 -2.74 -2.39 -6.46
CA ILE A 79 -2.71 -3.49 -5.50
C ILE A 79 -1.28 -3.72 -5.03
N LEU A 80 -1.05 -3.58 -3.74
CA LEU A 80 0.24 -3.86 -3.11
C LEU A 80 0.17 -5.18 -2.37
N ILE A 81 1.04 -6.12 -2.74
CA ILE A 81 1.22 -7.37 -2.00
C ILE A 81 2.48 -7.22 -1.16
N ALA A 82 2.38 -7.43 0.13
CA ALA A 82 3.49 -7.19 1.05
C ALA A 82 3.68 -8.36 2.01
N GLY A 83 4.82 -8.40 2.68
CA GLY A 83 5.12 -9.38 3.71
C GLY A 83 4.27 -9.17 4.96
N LYS A 84 4.36 -10.12 5.89
CA LYS A 84 3.54 -10.14 7.11
C LYS A 84 3.80 -8.93 8.01
N ASN A 85 2.85 -8.66 8.90
CA ASN A 85 2.90 -7.60 9.89
C ASN A 85 3.04 -6.21 9.25
N PHE A 86 2.22 -5.96 8.23
CA PHE A 86 2.24 -4.70 7.49
C PHE A 86 1.65 -3.57 8.34
N GLY A 87 2.30 -2.42 8.31
CA GLY A 87 1.82 -1.23 9.00
C GLY A 87 2.14 -1.19 10.49
N CYS A 88 3.11 -2.00 10.94
CA CYS A 88 3.53 -1.98 12.34
C CYS A 88 4.20 -0.66 12.70
N GLY A 89 4.47 -0.47 13.99
CA GLY A 89 5.08 0.76 14.50
C GLY A 89 4.04 1.78 14.92
N SER A 90 4.44 3.05 14.93
CA SER A 90 3.58 4.14 15.40
C SER A 90 2.37 4.35 14.51
N SER A 91 1.22 4.64 15.14
CA SER A 91 0.00 4.94 14.39
C SER A 91 0.13 6.26 13.65
N ARG A 92 -0.05 6.22 12.32
CA ARG A 92 0.04 7.40 11.46
C ARG A 92 -1.01 7.31 10.36
N GLU A 93 -1.97 8.23 10.36
CA GLU A 93 -2.95 8.29 9.27
C GLU A 93 -2.31 8.69 7.94
N HIS A 94 -1.16 9.35 7.99
CA HIS A 94 -0.41 9.70 6.78
C HIS A 94 0.01 8.48 5.96
N ALA A 95 0.18 7.33 6.60
CA ALA A 95 0.54 6.10 5.89
C ALA A 95 -0.54 5.68 4.89
N PRO A 96 -1.82 5.52 5.29
CA PRO A 96 -2.88 5.28 4.31
C PRO A 96 -3.02 6.39 3.28
N TRP A 97 -2.85 7.65 3.69
CA TRP A 97 -2.94 8.77 2.74
C TRP A 97 -1.87 8.69 1.66
N ALA A 98 -0.63 8.34 2.03
CA ALA A 98 0.46 8.20 1.07
C ALA A 98 0.19 7.06 0.08
N LEU A 99 -0.31 5.93 0.57
CA LEU A 99 -0.68 4.79 -0.29
C LEU A 99 -1.75 5.21 -1.29
N LEU A 100 -2.81 5.84 -0.83
CA LEU A 100 -3.92 6.28 -1.69
C LEU A 100 -3.47 7.30 -2.72
N ASP A 101 -2.71 8.29 -2.31
CA ASP A 101 -2.25 9.33 -3.23
C ASP A 101 -1.31 8.77 -4.30
N PHE A 102 -0.56 7.73 -3.97
CA PHE A 102 0.26 7.02 -4.95
C PHE A 102 -0.60 6.22 -5.94
N GLY A 103 -1.79 5.81 -5.52
CA GLY A 103 -2.71 5.03 -6.35
C GLY A 103 -3.01 3.63 -5.83
N ILE A 104 -2.48 3.27 -4.67
CA ILE A 104 -2.71 1.95 -4.07
C ILE A 104 -3.98 2.01 -3.24
N THR A 105 -4.99 1.26 -3.67
CA THR A 105 -6.29 1.20 -3.00
C THR A 105 -6.55 -0.15 -2.34
N CYS A 106 -5.66 -1.12 -2.52
CA CYS A 106 -5.77 -2.45 -1.94
C CYS A 106 -4.40 -2.92 -1.48
N VAL A 107 -4.32 -3.47 -0.29
CA VAL A 107 -3.10 -4.12 0.23
C VAL A 107 -3.44 -5.55 0.57
N ILE A 108 -2.57 -6.48 0.18
CA ILE A 108 -2.70 -7.91 0.49
C ILE A 108 -1.50 -8.33 1.32
N SER A 109 -1.75 -8.86 2.50
CA SER A 109 -0.71 -9.36 3.40
C SER A 109 -1.27 -10.51 4.23
N SER A 110 -0.40 -11.30 4.83
CA SER A 110 -0.84 -12.38 5.73
C SER A 110 -1.21 -11.84 7.11
N SER A 111 -0.72 -10.68 7.50
CA SER A 111 -1.10 -10.05 8.76
C SER A 111 -0.79 -8.55 8.74
N TYR A 112 -1.44 -7.83 9.63
CA TYR A 112 -1.34 -6.37 9.79
C TYR A 112 -1.25 -6.01 11.25
N ALA A 113 -0.66 -4.84 11.54
CA ALA A 113 -0.89 -4.21 12.83
C ALA A 113 -2.34 -3.75 12.93
N ASP A 114 -2.98 -3.95 14.08
CA ASP A 114 -4.42 -3.72 14.27
C ASP A 114 -4.85 -2.29 13.94
N ILE A 115 -4.08 -1.32 14.39
CA ILE A 115 -4.41 0.09 14.17
C ILE A 115 -4.34 0.44 12.69
N PHE A 116 -3.29 -0.02 12.02
CA PHE A 116 -3.14 0.22 10.57
C PHE A 116 -4.28 -0.44 9.80
N TYR A 117 -4.63 -1.66 10.14
CA TYR A 117 -5.74 -2.39 9.51
C TYR A 117 -7.04 -1.59 9.61
N SER A 118 -7.37 -1.10 10.82
CA SER A 118 -8.53 -0.23 11.03
C SER A 118 -8.46 1.06 10.23
N ASN A 119 -7.30 1.71 10.21
CA ASN A 119 -7.11 2.97 9.50
C ASN A 119 -7.28 2.82 7.98
N CYS A 120 -6.97 1.65 7.43
CA CYS A 120 -7.21 1.37 6.02
C CYS A 120 -8.67 1.53 5.66
N PHE A 121 -9.58 0.91 6.42
CA PHE A 121 -11.02 1.03 6.17
C PHE A 121 -11.50 2.47 6.28
N LYS A 122 -11.02 3.20 7.27
CA LYS A 122 -11.41 4.61 7.48
C LYS A 122 -11.00 5.49 6.29
N ASN A 123 -9.94 5.11 5.60
CA ASN A 123 -9.38 5.92 4.53
C ASN A 123 -9.64 5.37 3.12
N GLY A 124 -10.43 4.31 3.00
CA GLY A 124 -10.81 3.78 1.70
C GLY A 124 -9.81 2.84 1.05
N ILE A 125 -8.90 2.28 1.85
CA ILE A 125 -8.01 1.20 1.40
C ILE A 125 -8.63 -0.12 1.84
N LEU A 126 -8.67 -1.10 0.94
CA LEU A 126 -9.12 -2.44 1.26
C LEU A 126 -7.94 -3.30 1.71
N PRO A 127 -7.83 -3.64 3.00
CA PRO A 127 -6.80 -4.59 3.45
C PRO A 127 -7.34 -6.01 3.34
N ILE A 128 -6.59 -6.88 2.68
CA ILE A 128 -6.95 -8.28 2.50
C ILE A 128 -5.95 -9.15 3.24
N ILE A 129 -6.44 -10.11 4.00
CA ILE A 129 -5.61 -11.09 4.71
C ILE A 129 -5.71 -12.41 3.96
N LEU A 130 -4.57 -12.93 3.51
CA LEU A 130 -4.47 -14.22 2.85
C LEU A 130 -3.33 -15.02 3.47
N PRO A 131 -3.42 -16.36 3.45
CA PRO A 131 -2.31 -17.19 3.93
C PRO A 131 -1.07 -17.01 3.03
N GLU A 132 0.10 -17.29 3.60
CA GLU A 132 1.38 -17.10 2.91
C GLU A 132 1.46 -17.81 1.56
N GLU A 133 0.90 -19.01 1.45
CA GLU A 133 0.89 -19.77 0.21
C GLU A 133 0.10 -19.07 -0.90
N LYS A 134 -0.99 -18.36 -0.55
CA LYS A 134 -1.76 -17.58 -1.51
C LYS A 134 -1.01 -16.30 -1.90
N ILE A 135 -0.33 -15.70 -0.95
CA ILE A 135 0.50 -14.51 -1.22
C ILE A 135 1.60 -14.87 -2.20
N LYS A 136 2.26 -15.99 -1.99
CA LYS A 136 3.30 -16.50 -2.89
C LYS A 136 2.74 -16.74 -4.30
N GLU A 137 1.57 -17.34 -4.39
CA GLU A 137 0.89 -17.56 -5.67
C GLU A 137 0.59 -16.25 -6.39
N LEU A 138 0.03 -15.27 -5.67
CA LEU A 138 -0.29 -13.96 -6.24
C LEU A 138 0.96 -13.15 -6.60
N SER A 139 2.06 -13.34 -5.88
CA SER A 139 3.31 -12.65 -6.19
C SER A 139 3.86 -12.99 -7.56
N GLU A 140 3.54 -14.18 -8.07
CA GLU A 140 3.94 -14.59 -9.41
C GLU A 140 3.30 -13.72 -10.49
N TYR A 141 2.07 -13.25 -10.26
CA TYR A 141 1.40 -12.35 -11.20
C TYR A 141 2.15 -11.02 -11.28
N SER A 142 2.68 -10.53 -10.15
CA SER A 142 3.52 -9.34 -10.15
C SER A 142 4.76 -9.53 -11.02
N LYS A 143 5.44 -10.66 -10.86
CA LYS A 143 6.66 -10.98 -11.63
C LYS A 143 6.38 -11.08 -13.12
N ARG A 144 5.25 -11.67 -13.50
CA ARG A 144 4.86 -11.84 -14.89
C ARG A 144 4.20 -10.60 -15.48
N LYS A 145 3.97 -9.57 -14.67
CA LYS A 145 3.27 -8.34 -15.08
C LYS A 145 1.87 -8.63 -15.59
N GLU A 146 1.18 -9.55 -14.92
CA GLU A 146 -0.17 -9.96 -15.25
C GLU A 146 -1.17 -9.39 -14.24
N GLU A 147 -2.36 -9.03 -14.73
CA GLU A 147 -3.39 -8.45 -13.90
C GLU A 147 -4.06 -9.50 -13.01
N ILE A 148 -4.49 -9.06 -11.82
CA ILE A 148 -5.41 -9.80 -10.97
C ILE A 148 -6.64 -8.95 -10.72
N SER A 149 -7.75 -9.62 -10.42
CA SER A 149 -9.03 -8.95 -10.09
C SER A 149 -9.47 -9.34 -8.69
N ILE A 150 -10.01 -8.37 -7.98
CA ILE A 150 -10.52 -8.55 -6.61
C ILE A 150 -12.00 -8.26 -6.58
#